data_e5b73e79daf33ef9eedb5877bdfba969
#
_entry.id   e5b73e79daf33ef9eedb5877bdfba969
#
_cell.length_a   1.000
_cell.length_b   1.000
_cell.length_c   1.000
_cell.angle_alpha   90.00
_cell.angle_beta   90.00
_cell.angle_gamma   90.00
#
_symmetry.space_group_name_H-M   'P 1'
#
loop_
_entity.id
_entity.type
_entity.pdbx_description
1 polymer ?
#
loop_
_entity_poly.entity_id
_entity_poly.type
_entity_poly.pdbx_seq_one_letter_code
_entity_poly.pdbx_strand_id
1 'polypeptide(L)'
;MKLTLDVENTVTHRDGKLHLDPFETDNKLVMVGCLTDNGEEHLFRDDFTGVQELLDQATILIGHNIVHDLMWLWECNLNYDGPIFDTMLGEYILQRGLKEPLSLEACANRYELATKKQDTMKEYFKNKVPIDEIPKQELSDYLSADLKATQELSDALYKKLNTVEYSGLMDTVLLTNRVALTLARIYQTGFTVDVDKLNEVREEFEKEKTMIEERLTRQVHQLMGDTPINLNSPEQMSWIIYSRKPKDKTTWMNNFAPYMSRDEFKHKVKENSDIVYKTVAVMCKACNGTGTIRKVKKDGTLYAKLPKCTTCNSLGYIFAPTREVAGLKFNAPNVKWISANGFSVNKKMLEVLQHVTKRSDSDTAYSFLHDIQRLS
;
A
#
# COMPACT_ATOMS: atom_id res chain seq x y z
N MET A 1 -14.14 33.55 -21.06
CA MET A 1 -12.73 33.70 -20.72
C MET A 1 -12.12 32.36 -20.34
N LYS A 2 -10.81 32.18 -20.50
CA LYS A 2 -10.14 31.04 -19.86
C LYS A 2 -9.89 31.38 -18.39
N LEU A 3 -10.15 30.44 -17.50
CA LEU A 3 -9.97 30.63 -16.07
C LEU A 3 -9.04 29.54 -15.51
N THR A 4 -7.88 29.92 -14.97
CA THR A 4 -7.01 29.00 -14.25
C THR A 4 -7.42 29.00 -12.79
N LEU A 5 -7.54 27.80 -12.21
CA LEU A 5 -8.04 27.59 -10.85
C LEU A 5 -7.12 26.64 -10.09
N ASP A 6 -6.96 26.90 -8.81
CA ASP A 6 -6.28 26.03 -7.84
C ASP A 6 -6.86 26.24 -6.46
N VAL A 7 -6.90 25.21 -5.61
CA VAL A 7 -7.46 25.28 -4.27
C VAL A 7 -6.49 24.80 -3.21
N GLU A 8 -6.59 25.36 -2.02
CA GLU A 8 -5.88 24.90 -0.83
C GLU A 8 -6.88 24.39 0.20
N ASN A 9 -6.64 23.19 0.73
CA ASN A 9 -7.50 22.54 1.70
C ASN A 9 -6.72 21.91 2.84
N THR A 10 -7.39 21.72 3.98
CA THR A 10 -6.81 20.94 5.08
C THR A 10 -6.77 19.46 4.74
N VAL A 11 -5.94 18.72 5.46
CA VAL A 11 -5.74 17.28 5.27
C VAL A 11 -5.82 16.57 6.61
N THR A 12 -6.45 15.41 6.63
CA THR A 12 -6.57 14.57 7.82
C THR A 12 -5.59 13.40 7.75
N HIS A 13 -4.89 13.16 8.85
CA HIS A 13 -4.01 12.01 9.03
C HIS A 13 -4.72 10.94 9.87
N ARG A 14 -5.08 9.80 9.28
CA ARG A 14 -5.72 8.69 9.98
C ARG A 14 -5.12 7.35 9.54
N ASP A 15 -4.83 6.47 10.48
CA ASP A 15 -4.27 5.13 10.24
C ASP A 15 -2.98 5.13 9.40
N GLY A 16 -2.14 6.17 9.57
CA GLY A 16 -0.89 6.34 8.82
C GLY A 16 -1.09 6.75 7.37
N LYS A 17 -2.30 7.10 6.95
CA LYS A 17 -2.66 7.59 5.63
C LYS A 17 -3.06 9.06 5.66
N LEU A 18 -2.83 9.73 4.55
CA LEU A 18 -3.25 11.08 4.29
C LEU A 18 -4.59 11.05 3.53
N HIS A 19 -5.60 11.74 4.06
CA HIS A 19 -6.91 11.90 3.45
C HIS A 19 -7.04 13.33 2.95
N LEU A 20 -7.16 13.51 1.65
CA LEU A 20 -7.16 14.79 0.96
C LEU A 20 -8.54 15.18 0.41
N ASP A 21 -9.48 14.23 0.44
CA ASP A 21 -10.78 14.43 -0.20
C ASP A 21 -11.73 15.29 0.64
N PRO A 22 -12.71 15.95 0.01
CA PRO A 22 -13.66 16.81 0.69
C PRO A 22 -14.71 16.06 1.51
N PHE A 23 -14.79 14.72 1.42
CA PHE A 23 -15.77 13.91 2.15
C PHE A 23 -15.28 13.53 3.56
N GLU A 24 -14.01 13.78 3.86
CA GLU A 24 -13.49 13.63 5.22
C GLU A 24 -13.98 14.80 6.07
N THR A 25 -14.73 14.51 7.16
CA THR A 25 -15.44 15.50 7.96
C THR A 25 -14.55 16.56 8.63
N ASP A 26 -13.29 16.23 8.86
CA ASP A 26 -12.31 17.13 9.48
C ASP A 26 -11.58 18.01 8.45
N ASN A 27 -11.78 17.75 7.17
CA ASN A 27 -11.18 18.54 6.09
C ASN A 27 -12.08 19.73 5.73
N LYS A 28 -11.46 20.84 5.33
CA LYS A 28 -12.15 22.03 4.84
C LYS A 28 -11.38 22.72 3.73
N LEU A 29 -12.11 23.37 2.84
CA LEU A 29 -11.57 24.28 1.86
C LEU A 29 -11.05 25.53 2.57
N VAL A 30 -9.81 25.94 2.33
CA VAL A 30 -9.17 27.08 2.99
C VAL A 30 -9.03 28.27 2.05
N MET A 31 -8.64 28.01 0.80
CA MET A 31 -8.42 29.07 -0.16
C MET A 31 -8.75 28.62 -1.57
N VAL A 32 -9.30 29.53 -2.38
CA VAL A 32 -9.53 29.36 -3.82
C VAL A 32 -8.80 30.47 -4.55
N GLY A 33 -8.00 30.11 -5.53
CA GLY A 33 -7.35 31.03 -6.44
C GLY A 33 -7.87 30.92 -7.85
N CYS A 34 -8.09 32.07 -8.48
CA CYS A 34 -8.53 32.16 -9.86
C CYS A 34 -7.64 33.16 -10.61
N LEU A 35 -7.17 32.77 -11.79
CA LEU A 35 -6.38 33.64 -12.67
C LEU A 35 -7.03 33.64 -14.06
N THR A 36 -7.42 34.83 -14.53
CA THR A 36 -8.03 35.01 -15.84
C THR A 36 -7.00 35.07 -16.96
N ASP A 37 -7.44 34.89 -18.21
CA ASP A 37 -6.58 34.99 -19.39
C ASP A 37 -6.06 36.41 -19.69
N ASN A 38 -6.64 37.44 -19.06
CA ASN A 38 -6.11 38.82 -19.11
C ASN A 38 -5.13 39.14 -17.97
N GLY A 39 -4.81 38.18 -17.11
CA GLY A 39 -3.85 38.30 -16.01
C GLY A 39 -4.45 38.85 -14.71
N GLU A 40 -5.75 38.96 -14.60
CA GLU A 40 -6.44 39.39 -13.38
C GLU A 40 -6.52 38.22 -12.38
N GLU A 41 -5.99 38.43 -11.18
CA GLU A 41 -5.91 37.42 -10.13
C GLU A 41 -6.92 37.70 -9.02
N HIS A 42 -7.64 36.66 -8.62
CA HIS A 42 -8.62 36.71 -7.53
C HIS A 42 -8.30 35.60 -6.52
N LEU A 43 -8.11 35.97 -5.25
CA LEU A 43 -7.78 35.06 -4.17
C LEU A 43 -8.85 35.15 -3.08
N PHE A 44 -9.51 34.03 -2.79
CA PHE A 44 -10.60 33.93 -1.83
C PHE A 44 -10.14 33.07 -0.65
N ARG A 45 -10.26 33.58 0.57
CA ARG A 45 -9.99 32.82 1.80
C ARG A 45 -11.14 33.02 2.77
N ASP A 46 -11.68 31.93 3.30
CA ASP A 46 -12.77 31.87 4.27
C ASP A 46 -14.14 32.34 3.72
N ASP A 47 -14.17 33.17 2.69
CA ASP A 47 -15.36 33.62 1.98
C ASP A 47 -15.14 33.40 0.47
N PHE A 48 -15.96 32.53 -0.10
CA PHE A 48 -15.91 32.14 -1.52
C PHE A 48 -17.00 32.81 -2.37
N THR A 49 -17.66 33.83 -1.80
CA THR A 49 -18.61 34.68 -2.54
C THR A 49 -17.88 35.34 -3.71
N GLY A 50 -18.39 35.19 -4.90
CA GLY A 50 -17.77 35.69 -6.14
C GLY A 50 -16.99 34.63 -6.93
N VAL A 51 -16.61 33.49 -6.34
CA VAL A 51 -16.01 32.39 -7.10
C VAL A 51 -16.99 31.87 -8.17
N GLN A 52 -18.27 31.72 -7.82
CA GLN A 52 -19.30 31.27 -8.76
C GLN A 52 -19.46 32.21 -9.96
N GLU A 53 -19.35 33.52 -9.74
CA GLU A 53 -19.43 34.52 -10.82
C GLU A 53 -18.28 34.37 -11.84
N LEU A 54 -17.10 33.98 -11.38
CA LEU A 54 -15.95 33.72 -12.24
C LEU A 54 -16.13 32.38 -13.00
N LEU A 55 -16.63 31.34 -12.30
CA LEU A 55 -16.92 30.06 -12.90
C LEU A 55 -17.99 30.16 -13.99
N ASP A 56 -19.05 30.95 -13.78
CA ASP A 56 -20.11 31.16 -14.73
C ASP A 56 -19.65 31.88 -16.02
N GLN A 57 -18.60 32.70 -15.94
CA GLN A 57 -17.99 33.39 -17.05
C GLN A 57 -16.92 32.55 -17.77
N ALA A 58 -16.47 31.46 -17.16
CA ALA A 58 -15.44 30.62 -17.73
C ALA A 58 -15.94 29.79 -18.91
N THR A 59 -15.28 29.91 -20.04
CA THR A 59 -15.50 29.06 -21.22
C THR A 59 -14.70 27.76 -21.16
N ILE A 60 -13.61 27.75 -20.41
CA ILE A 60 -12.80 26.58 -20.08
C ILE A 60 -12.11 26.83 -18.73
N LEU A 61 -12.10 25.82 -17.90
CA LEU A 61 -11.39 25.84 -16.62
C LEU A 61 -10.07 25.08 -16.77
N ILE A 62 -9.00 25.69 -16.32
CA ILE A 62 -7.63 25.15 -16.39
C ILE A 62 -7.15 24.87 -14.98
N GLY A 63 -6.51 23.71 -14.74
CA GLY A 63 -5.89 23.37 -13.46
C GLY A 63 -4.84 22.28 -13.62
N HIS A 64 -4.18 21.95 -12.53
CA HIS A 64 -3.23 20.86 -12.49
C HIS A 64 -3.73 19.76 -11.56
N ASN A 65 -4.23 18.66 -12.09
CA ASN A 65 -5.06 17.67 -11.37
C ASN A 65 -6.41 18.28 -10.94
N ILE A 66 -7.02 19.05 -11.81
CA ILE A 66 -8.19 19.90 -11.55
C ILE A 66 -9.41 19.14 -11.01
N VAL A 67 -9.45 17.82 -11.18
CA VAL A 67 -10.51 16.99 -10.60
C VAL A 67 -10.55 17.11 -9.08
N HIS A 68 -9.40 17.23 -8.43
CA HIS A 68 -9.32 17.48 -6.99
C HIS A 68 -9.99 18.79 -6.61
N ASP A 69 -9.65 19.87 -7.32
CA ASP A 69 -10.19 21.21 -7.08
C ASP A 69 -11.69 21.26 -7.30
N LEU A 70 -12.17 20.66 -8.37
CA LEU A 70 -13.60 20.58 -8.69
C LEU A 70 -14.40 19.83 -7.63
N MET A 71 -13.87 18.74 -7.07
CA MET A 71 -14.57 18.03 -6.00
C MET A 71 -14.72 18.92 -4.74
N TRP A 72 -13.72 19.72 -4.42
CA TRP A 72 -13.80 20.70 -3.33
C TRP A 72 -14.82 21.80 -3.60
N LEU A 73 -14.83 22.34 -4.83
CA LEU A 73 -15.80 23.36 -5.22
C LEU A 73 -17.24 22.81 -5.14
N TRP A 74 -17.47 21.63 -5.67
CA TRP A 74 -18.81 21.01 -5.65
C TRP A 74 -19.31 20.73 -4.23
N GLU A 75 -18.44 20.31 -3.33
CA GLU A 75 -18.80 20.11 -1.93
C GLU A 75 -19.13 21.43 -1.22
N CYS A 76 -18.53 22.53 -1.63
CA CYS A 76 -18.87 23.89 -1.19
C CYS A 76 -20.04 24.50 -1.95
N ASN A 77 -20.81 23.74 -2.73
CA ASN A 77 -21.92 24.22 -3.58
C ASN A 77 -21.51 25.23 -4.67
N LEU A 78 -20.24 25.22 -5.08
CA LEU A 78 -19.73 25.98 -6.22
C LEU A 78 -19.75 25.06 -7.45
N ASN A 79 -20.49 25.39 -8.47
CA ASN A 79 -20.77 24.50 -9.59
C ASN A 79 -20.06 24.94 -10.86
N TYR A 80 -19.45 23.98 -11.53
CA TYR A 80 -18.93 24.14 -12.88
C TYR A 80 -19.14 22.83 -13.68
N ASP A 81 -19.79 22.94 -14.82
CA ASP A 81 -20.07 21.80 -15.71
C ASP A 81 -19.50 22.02 -17.12
N GLY A 82 -18.69 23.07 -17.29
CA GLY A 82 -18.04 23.41 -18.56
C GLY A 82 -16.83 22.53 -18.89
N PRO A 83 -16.20 22.80 -20.05
CA PRO A 83 -14.96 22.13 -20.45
C PRO A 83 -13.80 22.40 -19.49
N ILE A 84 -12.94 21.40 -19.31
CA ILE A 84 -11.70 21.55 -18.53
C ILE A 84 -10.47 21.27 -19.39
N PHE A 85 -9.34 21.83 -18.99
CA PHE A 85 -8.01 21.46 -19.45
C PHE A 85 -7.10 21.18 -18.26
N ASP A 86 -6.92 19.89 -17.98
CA ASP A 86 -6.04 19.42 -16.92
C ASP A 86 -4.61 19.31 -17.44
N THR A 87 -3.70 20.16 -16.92
CA THR A 87 -2.31 20.20 -17.34
C THR A 87 -1.54 18.95 -16.97
N MET A 88 -1.90 18.27 -15.88
CA MET A 88 -1.29 16.99 -15.51
C MET A 88 -1.67 15.88 -16.53
N LEU A 89 -2.94 15.80 -16.92
CA LEU A 89 -3.39 14.83 -17.92
C LEU A 89 -2.85 15.17 -19.31
N GLY A 90 -2.77 16.46 -19.66
CA GLY A 90 -2.14 16.91 -20.90
C GLY A 90 -0.70 16.45 -21.02
N GLU A 91 0.09 16.67 -19.97
CA GLU A 91 1.48 16.22 -19.90
C GLU A 91 1.60 14.70 -19.92
N TYR A 92 0.76 13.98 -19.17
CA TYR A 92 0.74 12.51 -19.16
C TYR A 92 0.58 11.92 -20.58
N ILE A 93 -0.34 12.50 -21.37
CA ILE A 93 -0.58 12.05 -22.75
C ILE A 93 0.60 12.39 -23.67
N LEU A 94 1.17 13.59 -23.52
CA LEU A 94 2.36 13.99 -24.29
C LEU A 94 3.57 13.09 -24.03
N GLN A 95 3.73 12.58 -22.83
CA GLN A 95 4.83 11.67 -22.48
C GLN A 95 4.76 10.32 -23.19
N ARG A 96 3.62 9.90 -23.69
CA ARG A 96 3.46 8.63 -24.42
C ARG A 96 4.12 7.43 -23.70
N GLY A 97 4.03 7.38 -22.37
CA GLY A 97 4.51 6.26 -21.54
C GLY A 97 5.94 6.40 -20.99
N LEU A 98 6.61 7.53 -21.14
CA LEU A 98 7.95 7.77 -20.58
C LEU A 98 7.98 7.77 -19.04
N LYS A 99 6.81 7.98 -18.37
CA LYS A 99 6.64 7.95 -16.91
C LYS A 99 7.51 8.97 -16.17
N GLU A 100 7.74 10.13 -16.75
CA GLU A 100 8.37 11.24 -16.06
C GLU A 100 7.43 11.78 -14.96
N PRO A 101 7.97 12.40 -13.88
CA PRO A 101 7.14 12.99 -12.82
C PRO A 101 6.13 14.01 -13.36
N LEU A 102 4.92 13.99 -12.82
CA LEU A 102 3.79 14.81 -13.27
C LEU A 102 3.41 15.93 -12.29
N SER A 103 4.14 16.12 -11.16
CA SER A 103 3.87 17.25 -10.28
C SER A 103 4.05 18.58 -11.02
N LEU A 104 3.30 19.61 -10.61
CA LEU A 104 3.40 20.95 -11.21
C LEU A 104 4.84 21.45 -11.24
N GLU A 105 5.60 21.29 -10.13
CA GLU A 105 7.02 21.65 -10.06
C GLU A 105 7.87 20.89 -11.10
N ALA A 106 7.65 19.59 -11.26
CA ALA A 106 8.41 18.80 -12.24
C ALA A 106 8.08 19.20 -13.68
N CYS A 107 6.81 19.48 -13.97
CA CYS A 107 6.36 19.95 -15.26
C CYS A 107 6.90 21.36 -15.54
N ALA A 108 6.79 22.30 -14.60
CA ALA A 108 7.31 23.65 -14.74
C ALA A 108 8.82 23.65 -15.02
N ASN A 109 9.59 22.83 -14.30
CA ASN A 109 11.03 22.68 -14.55
C ASN A 109 11.32 22.12 -15.97
N ARG A 110 10.54 21.16 -16.45
CA ARG A 110 10.71 20.55 -17.78
C ARG A 110 10.48 21.55 -18.92
N TYR A 111 9.56 22.48 -18.72
CA TYR A 111 9.23 23.51 -19.68
C TYR A 111 9.96 24.83 -19.44
N GLU A 112 10.90 24.87 -18.47
CA GLU A 112 11.69 26.06 -18.12
C GLU A 112 10.79 27.28 -17.75
N LEU A 113 9.63 27.00 -17.12
CA LEU A 113 8.71 28.03 -16.68
C LEU A 113 9.20 28.68 -15.37
N ALA A 114 8.61 29.81 -15.01
CA ALA A 114 8.94 30.50 -13.78
C ALA A 114 8.77 29.57 -12.57
N THR A 115 9.89 29.17 -11.97
CA THR A 115 9.86 28.23 -10.84
C THR A 115 9.42 28.92 -9.57
N LYS A 116 8.57 28.22 -8.87
CA LYS A 116 8.06 28.48 -7.54
C LYS A 116 9.19 28.72 -6.53
N LYS A 117 9.15 29.80 -5.77
CA LYS A 117 9.90 29.93 -4.52
C LYS A 117 9.21 29.10 -3.44
N GLN A 118 9.54 27.80 -3.38
CA GLN A 118 8.87 26.84 -2.51
C GLN A 118 9.46 26.68 -1.11
N ASP A 119 10.56 27.37 -0.79
CA ASP A 119 11.34 27.04 0.41
C ASP A 119 10.54 27.23 1.70
N THR A 120 9.74 28.28 1.80
CA THR A 120 8.91 28.57 2.99
C THR A 120 7.81 27.53 3.18
N MET A 121 7.09 27.16 2.11
CA MET A 121 6.01 26.17 2.19
C MET A 121 6.54 24.76 2.49
N LYS A 122 7.71 24.40 1.98
CA LYS A 122 8.39 23.13 2.31
C LYS A 122 8.67 23.00 3.80
N GLU A 123 8.96 24.09 4.50
CA GLU A 123 9.15 24.09 5.96
C GLU A 123 7.82 23.84 6.70
N TYR A 124 6.72 24.48 6.30
CA TYR A 124 5.40 24.24 6.87
C TYR A 124 4.97 22.78 6.70
N PHE A 125 5.08 22.24 5.50
CA PHE A 125 4.73 20.83 5.22
C PHE A 125 5.63 19.85 5.99
N LYS A 126 6.93 20.11 6.08
CA LYS A 126 7.87 19.29 6.86
C LYS A 126 7.51 19.27 8.35
N ASN A 127 7.10 20.43 8.88
CA ASN A 127 6.70 20.58 10.27
C ASN A 127 5.22 20.17 10.51
N LYS A 128 4.50 19.71 9.46
CA LYS A 128 3.09 19.32 9.51
C LYS A 128 2.17 20.42 10.05
N VAL A 129 2.45 21.67 9.72
CA VAL A 129 1.59 22.78 10.07
C VAL A 129 0.30 22.67 9.25
N PRO A 130 -0.89 22.73 9.86
CA PRO A 130 -2.15 22.73 9.14
C PRO A 130 -2.25 23.91 8.17
N ILE A 131 -2.80 23.69 6.99
CA ILE A 131 -2.88 24.72 5.91
C ILE A 131 -3.64 25.96 6.40
N ASP A 132 -4.67 25.80 7.20
CA ASP A 132 -5.48 26.90 7.74
C ASP A 132 -4.74 27.73 8.82
N GLU A 133 -3.67 27.20 9.39
CA GLU A 133 -2.79 27.93 10.33
C GLU A 133 -1.66 28.69 9.62
N ILE A 134 -1.44 28.47 8.33
CA ILE A 134 -0.42 29.20 7.56
C ILE A 134 -0.85 30.67 7.39
N PRO A 135 0.06 31.64 7.57
CA PRO A 135 -0.23 33.06 7.38
C PRO A 135 -0.84 33.34 6.01
N LYS A 136 -1.91 34.15 5.99
CA LYS A 136 -2.67 34.44 4.76
C LYS A 136 -1.77 34.87 3.59
N GLN A 137 -0.81 35.76 3.85
CA GLN A 137 0.06 36.29 2.82
C GLN A 137 0.94 35.19 2.20
N GLU A 138 1.52 34.32 3.02
CA GLU A 138 2.40 33.25 2.55
C GLU A 138 1.63 32.20 1.73
N LEU A 139 0.42 31.85 2.18
CA LEU A 139 -0.45 30.93 1.44
C LEU A 139 -0.95 31.57 0.14
N SER A 140 -1.24 32.89 0.15
CA SER A 140 -1.61 33.65 -1.06
C SER A 140 -0.49 33.69 -2.08
N ASP A 141 0.75 34.00 -1.62
CA ASP A 141 1.92 34.05 -2.51
C ASP A 141 2.23 32.68 -3.13
N TYR A 142 1.99 31.62 -2.36
CA TYR A 142 2.14 30.25 -2.83
C TYR A 142 1.09 29.92 -3.90
N LEU A 143 -0.18 30.14 -3.63
CA LEU A 143 -1.30 29.87 -4.54
C LEU A 143 -1.17 30.72 -5.83
N SER A 144 -0.78 32.00 -5.73
CA SER A 144 -0.50 32.86 -6.89
C SER A 144 0.60 32.28 -7.78
N ALA A 145 1.64 31.73 -7.19
CA ALA A 145 2.73 31.10 -7.96
C ALA A 145 2.25 29.83 -8.68
N ASP A 146 1.38 29.02 -8.03
CA ASP A 146 0.82 27.81 -8.63
C ASP A 146 -0.15 28.13 -9.78
N LEU A 147 -0.99 29.15 -9.64
CA LEU A 147 -1.87 29.62 -10.70
C LEU A 147 -1.07 30.07 -11.94
N LYS A 148 -0.02 30.87 -11.75
CA LYS A 148 0.83 31.34 -12.85
C LYS A 148 1.57 30.18 -13.53
N ALA A 149 2.16 29.29 -12.75
CA ALA A 149 2.85 28.11 -13.28
C ALA A 149 1.88 27.21 -14.07
N THR A 150 0.66 27.00 -13.58
CA THR A 150 -0.37 26.20 -14.23
C THR A 150 -0.84 26.85 -15.53
N GLN A 151 -1.04 28.17 -15.56
CA GLN A 151 -1.42 28.89 -16.76
C GLN A 151 -0.32 28.82 -17.83
N GLU A 152 0.93 29.12 -17.45
CA GLU A 152 2.07 29.03 -18.36
C GLU A 152 2.27 27.60 -18.89
N LEU A 153 2.12 26.60 -18.02
CA LEU A 153 2.18 25.18 -18.41
C LEU A 153 1.07 24.83 -19.41
N SER A 154 -0.16 25.30 -19.16
CA SER A 154 -1.28 25.11 -20.08
C SER A 154 -0.98 25.67 -21.46
N ASP A 155 -0.44 26.88 -21.54
CA ASP A 155 -0.08 27.51 -22.81
C ASP A 155 1.03 26.75 -23.54
N ALA A 156 2.05 26.29 -22.82
CA ALA A 156 3.14 25.49 -23.37
C ALA A 156 2.62 24.14 -23.92
N LEU A 157 1.78 23.45 -23.15
CA LEU A 157 1.16 22.18 -23.56
C LEU A 157 0.25 22.37 -24.77
N TYR A 158 -0.61 23.39 -24.75
CA TYR A 158 -1.50 23.70 -25.87
C TYR A 158 -0.73 23.99 -27.15
N LYS A 159 0.34 24.80 -27.06
CA LYS A 159 1.23 25.08 -28.20
C LYS A 159 1.87 23.78 -28.73
N LYS A 160 2.37 22.93 -27.86
CA LYS A 160 3.04 21.67 -28.24
C LYS A 160 2.06 20.67 -28.85
N LEU A 161 0.88 20.47 -28.25
CA LEU A 161 -0.17 19.59 -28.75
C LEU A 161 -0.71 19.97 -30.14
N ASN A 162 -0.60 21.25 -30.52
CA ASN A 162 -1.02 21.73 -31.85
C ASN A 162 0.08 21.64 -32.92
N THR A 163 1.24 21.05 -32.60
CA THR A 163 2.27 20.81 -33.62
C THR A 163 1.97 19.54 -34.45
N VAL A 164 2.58 19.45 -35.63
CA VAL A 164 2.41 18.29 -36.52
C VAL A 164 2.88 16.99 -35.87
N GLU A 165 3.93 17.07 -35.05
CA GLU A 165 4.50 15.91 -34.33
C GLU A 165 3.51 15.24 -33.38
N TYR A 166 2.60 16.04 -32.78
CA TYR A 166 1.63 15.61 -31.78
C TYR A 166 0.19 15.63 -32.33
N SER A 167 0.05 15.62 -33.67
CA SER A 167 -1.26 15.63 -34.35
C SER A 167 -2.18 14.51 -33.81
N GLY A 168 -3.42 14.87 -33.47
CA GLY A 168 -4.41 13.96 -32.90
C GLY A 168 -4.32 13.72 -31.40
N LEU A 169 -3.24 14.10 -30.71
CA LEU A 169 -3.15 13.95 -29.25
C LEU A 169 -4.07 14.93 -28.51
N MET A 170 -4.36 16.11 -29.09
CA MET A 170 -5.31 17.06 -28.52
C MET A 170 -6.68 16.42 -28.31
N ASP A 171 -7.19 15.67 -29.29
CA ASP A 171 -8.48 14.99 -29.16
C ASP A 171 -8.45 13.96 -28.02
N THR A 172 -7.31 13.26 -27.84
CA THR A 172 -7.11 12.33 -26.73
C THR A 172 -7.09 13.06 -25.37
N VAL A 173 -6.44 14.22 -25.29
CA VAL A 173 -6.43 15.05 -24.07
C VAL A 173 -7.86 15.50 -23.72
N LEU A 174 -8.59 16.03 -24.69
CA LEU A 174 -9.97 16.49 -24.49
C LEU A 174 -10.90 15.35 -24.07
N LEU A 175 -10.78 14.18 -24.70
CA LEU A 175 -11.53 12.99 -24.31
C LEU A 175 -11.18 12.54 -22.88
N THR A 176 -9.89 12.52 -22.53
CA THR A 176 -9.42 12.12 -21.20
C THR A 176 -9.95 13.09 -20.13
N ASN A 177 -9.94 14.38 -20.38
CA ASN A 177 -10.51 15.39 -19.49
C ASN A 177 -12.02 15.16 -19.25
N ARG A 178 -12.78 14.86 -20.30
CA ARG A 178 -14.22 14.54 -20.16
C ARG A 178 -14.43 13.26 -19.34
N VAL A 179 -13.59 12.24 -19.54
CA VAL A 179 -13.63 11.01 -18.73
C VAL A 179 -13.30 11.32 -17.29
N ALA A 180 -12.27 12.14 -17.03
CA ALA A 180 -11.87 12.53 -15.67
C ALA A 180 -13.02 13.24 -14.93
N LEU A 181 -13.70 14.18 -15.57
CA LEU A 181 -14.92 14.82 -15.03
C LEU A 181 -16.02 13.82 -14.70
N THR A 182 -16.28 12.88 -15.60
CA THR A 182 -17.29 11.84 -15.38
C THR A 182 -16.93 10.97 -14.18
N LEU A 183 -15.67 10.56 -14.08
CA LEU A 183 -15.19 9.76 -12.95
C LEU A 183 -15.28 10.54 -11.64
N ALA A 184 -14.95 11.83 -11.64
CA ALA A 184 -15.09 12.69 -10.46
C ALA A 184 -16.54 12.77 -9.97
N ARG A 185 -17.51 12.93 -10.89
CA ARG A 185 -18.95 12.91 -10.55
C ARG A 185 -19.40 11.55 -10.03
N ILE A 186 -18.93 10.45 -10.60
CA ILE A 186 -19.19 9.10 -10.09
C ILE A 186 -18.63 8.97 -8.67
N TYR A 187 -17.41 9.45 -8.43
CA TYR A 187 -16.78 9.42 -7.11
C TYR A 187 -17.56 10.25 -6.08
N GLN A 188 -17.98 11.45 -6.45
CA GLN A 188 -18.81 12.34 -5.61
C GLN A 188 -20.17 11.69 -5.27
N THR A 189 -20.81 11.08 -6.25
CA THR A 189 -22.10 10.41 -6.04
C THR A 189 -21.97 9.19 -5.15
N GLY A 190 -20.84 8.45 -5.25
CA GLY A 190 -20.61 7.22 -4.54
C GLY A 190 -21.63 6.13 -4.89
N PHE A 191 -21.79 5.20 -3.98
CA PHE A 191 -22.82 4.15 -4.07
C PHE A 191 -23.39 3.88 -2.68
N THR A 192 -24.67 3.52 -2.66
CA THR A 192 -25.36 3.19 -1.42
C THR A 192 -24.91 1.82 -0.90
N VAL A 193 -24.51 1.75 0.36
CA VAL A 193 -24.19 0.51 1.05
C VAL A 193 -25.33 0.18 2.01
N ASP A 194 -25.89 -1.02 1.86
CA ASP A 194 -26.78 -1.60 2.86
C ASP A 194 -25.97 -2.03 4.08
N VAL A 195 -25.95 -1.19 5.11
CA VAL A 195 -25.13 -1.39 6.31
C VAL A 195 -25.58 -2.61 7.11
N ASP A 196 -26.88 -2.88 7.14
CA ASP A 196 -27.43 -4.03 7.89
C ASP A 196 -26.99 -5.33 7.20
N LYS A 197 -27.11 -5.39 5.87
CA LYS A 197 -26.64 -6.55 5.10
C LYS A 197 -25.12 -6.70 5.15
N LEU A 198 -24.37 -5.60 5.14
CA LEU A 198 -22.92 -5.64 5.30
C LEU A 198 -22.52 -6.23 6.66
N ASN A 199 -23.20 -5.84 7.74
CA ASN A 199 -22.95 -6.34 9.08
C ASN A 199 -23.31 -7.84 9.19
N GLU A 200 -24.45 -8.26 8.63
CA GLU A 200 -24.85 -9.68 8.56
C GLU A 200 -23.77 -10.52 7.86
N VAL A 201 -23.35 -10.10 6.68
CA VAL A 201 -22.30 -10.78 5.89
C VAL A 201 -20.97 -10.80 6.65
N ARG A 202 -20.60 -9.69 7.30
CA ARG A 202 -19.37 -9.62 8.13
C ARG A 202 -19.40 -10.65 9.27
N GLU A 203 -20.52 -10.75 9.99
CA GLU A 203 -20.65 -11.71 11.07
C GLU A 203 -20.57 -13.17 10.56
N GLU A 204 -21.13 -13.45 9.40
CA GLU A 204 -21.04 -14.77 8.77
C GLU A 204 -19.58 -15.12 8.43
N PHE A 205 -18.87 -14.18 7.78
CA PHE A 205 -17.45 -14.35 7.44
C PHE A 205 -16.56 -14.47 8.69
N GLU A 206 -16.81 -13.70 9.74
CA GLU A 206 -16.06 -13.78 10.99
C GLU A 206 -16.24 -15.13 11.69
N LYS A 207 -17.45 -15.67 11.68
CA LYS A 207 -17.73 -17.03 12.19
C LYS A 207 -17.00 -18.09 11.38
N GLU A 208 -17.09 -18.02 10.05
CA GLU A 208 -16.38 -18.96 9.17
C GLU A 208 -14.87 -18.88 9.36
N LYS A 209 -14.31 -17.67 9.40
CA LYS A 209 -12.90 -17.42 9.65
C LYS A 209 -12.45 -18.06 10.96
N THR A 210 -13.18 -17.85 12.04
CA THR A 210 -12.86 -18.41 13.36
C THR A 210 -12.84 -19.95 13.30
N MET A 211 -13.81 -20.56 12.65
CA MET A 211 -13.86 -22.02 12.50
C MET A 211 -12.67 -22.56 11.70
N ILE A 212 -12.27 -21.87 10.64
CA ILE A 212 -11.10 -22.23 9.84
C ILE A 212 -9.81 -22.07 10.66
N GLU A 213 -9.64 -20.96 11.38
CA GLU A 213 -8.47 -20.70 12.23
C GLU A 213 -8.31 -21.75 13.35
N GLU A 214 -9.40 -22.15 14.01
CA GLU A 214 -9.37 -23.22 15.00
C GLU A 214 -9.00 -24.57 14.38
N ARG A 215 -9.55 -24.89 13.21
CA ARG A 215 -9.20 -26.12 12.49
C ARG A 215 -7.75 -26.15 12.07
N LEU A 216 -7.26 -25.06 11.50
CA LEU A 216 -5.85 -24.91 11.13
C LEU A 216 -4.92 -24.99 12.34
N THR A 217 -5.27 -24.38 13.46
CA THR A 217 -4.49 -24.47 14.71
C THR A 217 -4.33 -25.93 15.15
N ARG A 218 -5.41 -26.70 15.12
CA ARG A 218 -5.35 -28.13 15.45
C ARG A 218 -4.51 -28.93 14.46
N GLN A 219 -4.67 -28.67 13.16
CA GLN A 219 -3.89 -29.35 12.11
C GLN A 219 -2.39 -29.00 12.21
N VAL A 220 -2.05 -27.73 12.44
CA VAL A 220 -0.65 -27.29 12.63
C VAL A 220 -0.05 -27.99 13.83
N HIS A 221 -0.74 -28.05 14.96
CA HIS A 221 -0.25 -28.76 16.14
C HIS A 221 -0.02 -30.25 15.84
N GLN A 222 -0.91 -30.90 15.12
CA GLN A 222 -0.75 -32.31 14.72
C GLN A 222 0.45 -32.50 13.78
N LEU A 223 0.69 -31.56 12.87
CA LEU A 223 1.75 -31.65 11.86
C LEU A 223 3.14 -31.22 12.40
N MET A 224 3.19 -30.22 13.27
CA MET A 224 4.44 -29.59 13.69
C MET A 224 4.81 -29.87 15.17
N GLY A 225 3.85 -30.33 15.98
CA GLY A 225 3.99 -30.43 17.43
C GLY A 225 3.78 -29.09 18.13
N ASP A 226 4.43 -28.90 19.27
CA ASP A 226 4.16 -27.77 20.16
C ASP A 226 4.82 -26.43 19.73
N THR A 227 5.71 -26.45 18.73
CA THR A 227 6.30 -25.18 18.22
C THR A 227 5.23 -24.28 17.63
N PRO A 228 5.07 -23.02 18.13
CA PRO A 228 4.15 -22.07 17.52
C PRO A 228 4.57 -21.76 16.09
N ILE A 229 3.62 -21.81 15.18
CA ILE A 229 3.79 -21.53 13.76
C ILE A 229 2.97 -20.31 13.37
N ASN A 230 3.62 -19.35 12.73
CA ASN A 230 2.95 -18.22 12.12
C ASN A 230 2.60 -18.56 10.67
N LEU A 231 1.32 -18.80 10.40
CA LEU A 231 0.80 -19.14 9.07
C LEU A 231 0.94 -18.00 8.05
N ASN A 232 1.11 -16.76 8.51
CA ASN A 232 1.39 -15.60 7.65
C ASN A 232 2.88 -15.51 7.25
N SER A 233 3.74 -16.39 7.79
CA SER A 233 5.13 -16.44 7.40
C SER A 233 5.34 -17.43 6.24
N PRO A 234 5.73 -16.98 5.03
CA PRO A 234 6.01 -17.87 3.90
C PRO A 234 7.09 -18.91 4.23
N GLU A 235 8.05 -18.54 5.05
CA GLU A 235 9.10 -19.44 5.52
C GLU A 235 8.52 -20.59 6.35
N GLN A 236 7.74 -20.27 7.39
CA GLN A 236 7.17 -21.28 8.28
C GLN A 236 6.12 -22.13 7.58
N MET A 237 5.36 -21.53 6.67
CA MET A 237 4.45 -22.25 5.78
C MET A 237 5.21 -23.26 4.89
N SER A 238 6.36 -22.89 4.36
CA SER A 238 7.24 -23.79 3.60
C SER A 238 7.69 -25.00 4.46
N TRP A 239 7.95 -24.79 5.76
CA TRP A 239 8.29 -25.92 6.65
C TRP A 239 7.15 -26.91 6.82
N ILE A 240 5.91 -26.41 6.96
CA ILE A 240 4.74 -27.29 7.06
C ILE A 240 4.56 -28.09 5.78
N ILE A 241 4.66 -27.46 4.62
CA ILE A 241 4.37 -28.10 3.34
C ILE A 241 5.47 -29.09 2.94
N TYR A 242 6.73 -28.68 2.99
CA TYR A 242 7.86 -29.48 2.45
C TYR A 242 8.69 -30.19 3.51
N SER A 243 8.37 -30.00 4.79
CA SER A 243 9.11 -30.61 5.92
C SER A 243 10.60 -30.32 5.93
N ARG A 244 10.99 -29.17 5.35
CA ARG A 244 12.39 -28.78 5.17
C ARG A 244 12.53 -27.27 5.39
N LYS A 245 13.72 -26.89 5.92
CA LYS A 245 14.14 -25.48 6.04
C LYS A 245 15.55 -25.28 5.47
N PRO A 246 15.86 -24.14 4.85
CA PRO A 246 17.22 -23.81 4.42
C PRO A 246 18.21 -23.87 5.60
N LYS A 247 19.41 -24.42 5.38
CA LYS A 247 20.50 -24.41 6.36
C LYS A 247 21.08 -23.00 6.49
N ASP A 248 21.28 -22.35 5.35
CA ASP A 248 21.76 -20.97 5.27
C ASP A 248 20.85 -20.17 4.32
N LYS A 249 20.13 -19.21 4.88
CA LYS A 249 19.19 -18.36 4.13
C LYS A 249 19.90 -17.41 3.17
N THR A 250 21.08 -16.94 3.53
CA THR A 250 21.80 -15.92 2.76
C THR A 250 22.23 -16.46 1.41
N THR A 251 22.67 -17.72 1.37
CA THR A 251 23.19 -18.37 0.15
C THR A 251 22.21 -19.36 -0.47
N TRP A 252 21.04 -19.58 0.16
CA TRP A 252 20.08 -20.60 -0.26
C TRP A 252 19.76 -20.54 -1.77
N MET A 253 19.36 -19.38 -2.29
CA MET A 253 19.01 -19.25 -3.70
C MET A 253 20.19 -19.48 -4.64
N ASN A 254 21.39 -19.09 -4.24
CA ASN A 254 22.60 -19.21 -5.05
C ASN A 254 23.07 -20.66 -5.25
N ASN A 255 22.54 -21.58 -4.43
CA ASN A 255 22.88 -23.00 -4.52
C ASN A 255 22.16 -23.72 -5.69
N PHE A 256 21.23 -23.06 -6.36
CA PHE A 256 20.40 -23.66 -7.39
C PHE A 256 20.57 -22.96 -8.73
N ALA A 257 21.05 -23.70 -9.75
CA ALA A 257 21.19 -23.20 -11.10
C ALA A 257 19.83 -23.34 -11.88
N PRO A 258 19.47 -22.39 -12.74
CA PRO A 258 18.19 -22.40 -13.47
C PRO A 258 17.94 -23.63 -14.34
N TYR A 259 19.00 -24.26 -14.81
CA TYR A 259 18.95 -25.40 -15.77
C TYR A 259 19.37 -26.74 -15.16
N MET A 260 19.24 -26.87 -13.85
CA MET A 260 19.60 -28.08 -13.11
C MET A 260 18.67 -29.26 -13.46
N SER A 261 19.24 -30.46 -13.63
CA SER A 261 18.45 -31.67 -13.79
C SER A 261 17.64 -32.01 -12.54
N ARG A 262 16.58 -32.83 -12.66
CA ARG A 262 15.73 -33.20 -11.52
C ARG A 262 16.52 -33.91 -10.41
N ASP A 263 17.51 -34.71 -10.76
CA ASP A 263 18.27 -35.48 -9.75
C ASP A 263 19.34 -34.62 -9.07
N GLU A 264 19.99 -33.74 -9.82
CA GLU A 264 20.86 -32.70 -9.24
C GLU A 264 20.09 -31.80 -8.29
N PHE A 265 18.88 -31.37 -8.70
CA PHE A 265 18.02 -30.55 -7.84
C PHE A 265 17.69 -31.25 -6.51
N LYS A 266 17.28 -32.54 -6.55
CA LYS A 266 17.01 -33.31 -5.35
C LYS A 266 18.26 -33.45 -4.45
N HIS A 267 19.43 -33.65 -5.05
CA HIS A 267 20.68 -33.72 -4.32
C HIS A 267 20.98 -32.39 -3.63
N LYS A 268 20.90 -31.28 -4.38
CA LYS A 268 21.14 -29.92 -3.84
C LYS A 268 20.14 -29.53 -2.75
N VAL A 269 18.88 -29.92 -2.86
CA VAL A 269 17.88 -29.73 -1.77
C VAL A 269 18.32 -30.48 -0.51
N LYS A 270 18.75 -31.73 -0.61
CA LYS A 270 19.25 -32.52 0.53
C LYS A 270 20.48 -31.87 1.19
N GLU A 271 21.40 -31.39 0.38
CA GLU A 271 22.64 -30.78 0.83
C GLU A 271 22.40 -29.46 1.57
N ASN A 272 21.50 -28.61 1.04
CA ASN A 272 21.30 -27.22 1.49
C ASN A 272 20.08 -27.00 2.39
N SER A 273 19.36 -28.06 2.79
CA SER A 273 18.25 -27.97 3.72
C SER A 273 18.29 -29.03 4.82
N ASP A 274 17.77 -28.67 5.99
CA ASP A 274 17.55 -29.58 7.11
C ASP A 274 16.11 -30.10 7.11
N ILE A 275 15.92 -31.31 7.60
CA ILE A 275 14.60 -31.87 7.86
C ILE A 275 14.03 -31.19 9.11
N VAL A 276 12.76 -30.82 9.06
CA VAL A 276 12.01 -30.29 10.20
C VAL A 276 11.37 -31.47 10.94
N TYR A 277 11.59 -31.53 12.24
CA TYR A 277 11.01 -32.57 13.11
C TYR A 277 9.90 -31.97 13.97
N LYS A 278 8.89 -32.77 14.32
CA LYS A 278 7.90 -32.37 15.32
C LYS A 278 8.60 -32.07 16.65
N THR A 279 8.03 -31.16 17.39
CA THR A 279 8.59 -30.75 18.68
C THR A 279 7.62 -31.02 19.82
N VAL A 280 8.18 -31.15 21.01
CA VAL A 280 7.43 -31.20 22.26
C VAL A 280 7.96 -30.14 23.21
N ALA A 281 7.05 -29.49 23.92
CA ALA A 281 7.41 -28.52 24.95
C ALA A 281 7.96 -29.27 26.16
N VAL A 282 9.21 -29.00 26.50
CA VAL A 282 9.88 -29.56 27.71
C VAL A 282 10.34 -28.46 28.63
N MET A 283 10.27 -28.68 29.91
CA MET A 283 10.71 -27.71 30.93
C MET A 283 12.13 -27.25 30.66
N CYS A 284 12.39 -25.96 30.68
CA CYS A 284 13.73 -25.42 30.52
C CYS A 284 14.58 -25.72 31.74
N LYS A 285 15.58 -26.55 31.57
CA LYS A 285 16.54 -26.94 32.67
C LYS A 285 17.35 -25.76 33.16
N ALA A 286 17.62 -24.73 32.34
CA ALA A 286 18.44 -23.59 32.73
C ALA A 286 17.76 -22.67 33.76
N CYS A 287 16.43 -22.61 33.74
CA CYS A 287 15.64 -21.80 34.68
C CYS A 287 14.62 -22.62 35.47
N ASN A 288 14.62 -23.93 35.36
CA ASN A 288 13.69 -24.85 36.02
C ASN A 288 12.23 -24.43 35.84
N GLY A 289 11.87 -24.02 34.63
CA GLY A 289 10.49 -23.63 34.27
C GLY A 289 10.09 -22.22 34.68
N THR A 290 10.92 -21.43 35.36
CA THR A 290 10.57 -20.10 35.87
C THR A 290 10.62 -18.97 34.83
N GLY A 291 11.27 -19.18 33.69
CA GLY A 291 11.49 -18.14 32.66
C GLY A 291 12.56 -17.10 33.04
N THR A 292 13.09 -17.15 34.27
CA THR A 292 14.09 -16.23 34.78
C THR A 292 15.26 -16.98 35.42
N ILE A 293 16.46 -16.36 35.43
CA ILE A 293 17.65 -16.96 36.04
C ILE A 293 17.88 -16.32 37.40
N ARG A 294 17.95 -17.13 38.47
CA ARG A 294 18.32 -16.64 39.79
C ARG A 294 19.78 -16.17 39.75
N LYS A 295 20.00 -14.88 39.94
CA LYS A 295 21.31 -14.29 40.18
C LYS A 295 21.35 -13.71 41.59
N VAL A 296 22.42 -14.02 42.30
CA VAL A 296 22.70 -13.54 43.66
C VAL A 296 23.77 -12.45 43.55
N LYS A 297 23.58 -11.36 44.26
CA LYS A 297 24.60 -10.31 44.39
C LYS A 297 25.79 -10.79 45.17
N LYS A 298 26.88 -10.04 45.14
CA LYS A 298 28.11 -10.37 45.91
C LYS A 298 27.89 -10.43 47.45
N ASP A 299 26.85 -9.75 47.92
CA ASP A 299 26.43 -9.72 49.32
C ASP A 299 25.47 -10.87 49.72
N GLY A 300 25.20 -11.80 48.82
CA GLY A 300 24.29 -12.93 49.03
C GLY A 300 22.80 -12.61 48.83
N THR A 301 22.43 -11.37 48.55
CA THR A 301 21.04 -10.99 48.29
C THR A 301 20.62 -11.22 46.83
N LEU A 302 19.34 -11.46 46.60
CA LEU A 302 18.78 -11.57 45.23
C LEU A 302 18.66 -10.20 44.58
N TYR A 303 18.84 -10.14 43.26
CA TYR A 303 18.49 -8.94 42.49
C TYR A 303 17.01 -8.71 42.54
N ALA A 304 16.56 -7.45 42.70
CA ALA A 304 15.17 -7.08 42.74
C ALA A 304 14.40 -7.43 41.42
N LYS A 305 15.15 -7.40 40.29
CA LYS A 305 14.64 -7.82 38.98
C LYS A 305 15.50 -8.96 38.45
N LEU A 306 14.95 -10.16 38.38
CA LEU A 306 15.65 -11.33 37.88
C LEU A 306 15.87 -11.24 36.36
N PRO A 307 17.06 -11.56 35.86
CA PRO A 307 17.34 -11.60 34.42
C PRO A 307 16.46 -12.65 33.71
N LYS A 308 16.07 -12.35 32.52
CA LYS A 308 15.35 -13.28 31.64
C LYS A 308 16.24 -14.49 31.31
N CYS A 309 15.63 -15.67 31.25
CA CYS A 309 16.34 -16.86 30.79
C CYS A 309 16.50 -16.77 29.26
N THR A 310 17.75 -16.69 28.81
CA THR A 310 18.07 -16.62 27.37
C THR A 310 17.89 -17.96 26.67
N THR A 311 17.95 -19.08 27.38
CA THR A 311 17.79 -20.44 26.82
C THR A 311 16.36 -20.67 26.33
N CYS A 312 15.36 -20.18 27.07
CA CYS A 312 13.94 -20.34 26.71
C CYS A 312 13.26 -19.02 26.38
N ASN A 313 14.00 -17.92 26.22
CA ASN A 313 13.44 -16.58 25.97
C ASN A 313 12.32 -16.19 26.96
N SER A 314 12.48 -16.54 28.23
CA SER A 314 11.53 -16.31 29.32
C SER A 314 10.24 -17.15 29.27
N LEU A 315 10.13 -18.13 28.39
CA LEU A 315 8.94 -18.99 28.29
C LEU A 315 8.84 -20.03 29.42
N GLY A 316 9.95 -20.39 30.08
CA GLY A 316 9.99 -21.46 31.06
C GLY A 316 10.14 -22.86 30.43
N TYR A 317 9.91 -23.02 29.15
CA TYR A 317 10.04 -24.28 28.41
C TYR A 317 10.77 -24.04 27.09
N ILE A 318 11.25 -25.15 26.49
CA ILE A 318 11.89 -25.18 25.18
C ILE A 318 11.20 -26.22 24.31
N PHE A 319 11.21 -26.03 23.00
CA PHE A 319 10.66 -26.95 22.02
C PHE A 319 11.75 -27.96 21.61
N ALA A 320 11.72 -29.15 22.18
CA ALA A 320 12.68 -30.21 21.87
C ALA A 320 12.23 -31.00 20.65
N PRO A 321 13.09 -31.24 19.63
CA PRO A 321 12.74 -32.05 18.48
C PRO A 321 12.53 -33.53 18.88
N THR A 322 11.51 -34.13 18.27
CA THR A 322 11.25 -35.57 18.35
C THR A 322 11.98 -36.31 17.22
N ARG A 323 11.72 -37.59 17.05
CA ARG A 323 12.19 -38.40 15.91
C ARG A 323 11.23 -38.38 14.71
N GLU A 324 10.04 -37.81 14.86
CA GLU A 324 9.03 -37.77 13.82
C GLU A 324 9.22 -36.54 12.91
N VAL A 325 9.27 -36.79 11.60
CA VAL A 325 9.35 -35.71 10.59
C VAL A 325 8.04 -34.93 10.60
N ALA A 326 8.15 -33.62 10.77
CA ALA A 326 7.02 -32.67 10.79
C ALA A 326 6.47 -32.40 9.38
N GLY A 327 5.24 -31.84 9.34
CA GLY A 327 4.63 -31.30 8.13
C GLY A 327 4.02 -32.34 7.19
N LEU A 328 3.62 -31.84 6.02
CA LEU A 328 2.89 -32.61 4.99
C LEU A 328 3.81 -33.47 4.10
N LYS A 329 5.11 -33.29 4.18
CA LYS A 329 6.14 -34.10 3.50
C LYS A 329 6.06 -34.06 1.96
N PHE A 330 5.55 -32.97 1.38
CA PHE A 330 5.59 -32.82 -0.07
C PHE A 330 7.01 -32.82 -0.60
N ASN A 331 7.22 -33.40 -1.76
CA ASN A 331 8.49 -33.28 -2.47
C ASN A 331 8.71 -31.85 -2.92
N ALA A 332 9.95 -31.38 -2.82
CA ALA A 332 10.35 -30.12 -3.40
C ALA A 332 10.03 -30.10 -4.91
N PRO A 333 9.35 -29.06 -5.41
CA PRO A 333 8.82 -29.11 -6.78
C PRO A 333 9.89 -29.10 -7.86
N ASN A 334 10.54 -27.99 -8.09
CA ASN A 334 11.70 -27.80 -8.98
C ASN A 334 12.30 -26.41 -8.75
N VAL A 335 13.36 -26.06 -9.49
CA VAL A 335 14.10 -24.79 -9.35
C VAL A 335 13.21 -23.55 -9.47
N LYS A 336 12.16 -23.57 -10.29
CA LYS A 336 11.23 -22.43 -10.47
C LYS A 336 10.49 -22.05 -9.19
N TRP A 337 10.43 -22.94 -8.21
CA TRP A 337 9.71 -22.77 -6.97
C TRP A 337 10.63 -22.56 -5.77
N ILE A 338 11.89 -22.28 -5.99
CA ILE A 338 12.81 -21.81 -4.95
C ILE A 338 12.51 -20.34 -4.66
N SER A 339 12.47 -19.99 -3.39
CA SER A 339 12.32 -18.62 -2.89
C SER A 339 13.39 -18.31 -1.86
N ALA A 340 13.58 -17.04 -1.53
CA ALA A 340 14.57 -16.62 -0.53
C ALA A 340 14.37 -17.26 0.87
N ASN A 341 13.13 -17.65 1.18
CA ASN A 341 12.76 -18.22 2.47
C ASN A 341 12.56 -19.77 2.44
N GLY A 342 13.02 -20.42 1.40
CA GLY A 342 12.81 -21.87 1.19
C GLY A 342 12.11 -22.17 -0.13
N PHE A 343 11.05 -22.95 -0.10
CA PHE A 343 10.22 -23.23 -1.27
C PHE A 343 9.04 -22.26 -1.33
N SER A 344 8.60 -21.93 -2.55
CA SER A 344 7.45 -21.06 -2.77
C SER A 344 6.17 -21.68 -2.22
N VAL A 345 5.40 -20.82 -1.55
CA VAL A 345 4.07 -21.12 -0.99
C VAL A 345 3.03 -20.13 -1.47
N ASN A 346 3.26 -19.51 -2.65
CA ASN A 346 2.30 -18.59 -3.23
C ASN A 346 1.00 -19.31 -3.67
N LYS A 347 -0.05 -18.54 -3.90
CA LYS A 347 -1.39 -19.05 -4.27
C LYS A 347 -1.33 -20.07 -5.40
N LYS A 348 -0.60 -19.78 -6.47
CA LYS A 348 -0.45 -20.69 -7.62
C LYS A 348 0.17 -22.04 -7.24
N MET A 349 1.16 -22.03 -6.35
CA MET A 349 1.78 -23.26 -5.89
C MET A 349 0.85 -24.06 -4.97
N LEU A 350 0.11 -23.39 -4.09
CA LEU A 350 -0.87 -24.03 -3.23
C LEU A 350 -1.99 -24.71 -4.05
N GLU A 351 -2.46 -24.07 -5.12
CA GLU A 351 -3.43 -24.66 -6.07
C GLU A 351 -2.89 -25.94 -6.72
N VAL A 352 -1.64 -25.91 -7.19
CA VAL A 352 -0.99 -27.09 -7.78
C VAL A 352 -0.91 -28.23 -6.76
N LEU A 353 -0.50 -27.95 -5.53
CA LEU A 353 -0.41 -28.96 -4.47
C LEU A 353 -1.77 -29.51 -4.09
N GLN A 354 -2.81 -28.68 -4.04
CA GLN A 354 -4.18 -29.11 -3.77
C GLN A 354 -4.70 -30.07 -4.86
N HIS A 355 -4.38 -29.80 -6.13
CA HIS A 355 -4.72 -30.73 -7.22
C HIS A 355 -4.01 -32.09 -7.10
N VAL A 356 -2.76 -32.08 -6.62
CA VAL A 356 -2.01 -33.33 -6.37
C VAL A 356 -2.64 -34.14 -5.24
N THR A 357 -3.07 -33.46 -4.15
CA THR A 357 -3.71 -34.15 -3.00
C THR A 357 -5.05 -34.77 -3.35
N LYS A 358 -5.85 -34.12 -4.20
CA LYS A 358 -7.12 -34.69 -4.71
C LYS A 358 -6.93 -36.04 -5.40
N ARG A 359 -5.78 -36.26 -6.05
CA ARG A 359 -5.46 -37.49 -6.75
C ARG A 359 -4.86 -38.59 -5.88
N SER A 360 -4.39 -38.22 -4.67
CA SER A 360 -3.66 -39.13 -3.76
C SER A 360 -4.45 -39.54 -2.52
N ASP A 361 -5.76 -39.21 -2.43
CA ASP A 361 -6.66 -39.48 -1.28
C ASP A 361 -6.09 -39.02 0.09
N SER A 362 -5.27 -37.96 0.10
CA SER A 362 -4.74 -37.40 1.34
C SER A 362 -5.65 -36.31 1.90
N ASP A 363 -6.67 -36.69 2.66
CA ASP A 363 -7.68 -35.80 3.26
C ASP A 363 -7.06 -34.69 4.13
N THR A 364 -6.07 -35.04 4.93
CA THR A 364 -5.41 -34.07 5.83
C THR A 364 -4.68 -32.98 5.05
N ALA A 365 -3.90 -33.36 4.03
CA ALA A 365 -3.16 -32.38 3.23
C ALA A 365 -4.11 -31.53 2.38
N TYR A 366 -5.14 -32.12 1.82
CA TYR A 366 -6.16 -31.40 1.07
C TYR A 366 -6.89 -30.39 1.92
N SER A 367 -7.39 -30.80 3.10
CA SER A 367 -8.10 -29.94 4.05
C SER A 367 -7.22 -28.76 4.49
N PHE A 368 -5.96 -29.02 4.85
CA PHE A 368 -5.03 -27.96 5.25
C PHE A 368 -4.80 -26.92 4.13
N LEU A 369 -4.50 -27.39 2.92
CA LEU A 369 -4.27 -26.49 1.78
C LEU A 369 -5.53 -25.72 1.38
N HIS A 370 -6.69 -26.32 1.46
CA HIS A 370 -7.98 -25.68 1.22
C HIS A 370 -8.24 -24.56 2.23
N ASP A 371 -8.05 -24.85 3.52
CA ASP A 371 -8.30 -23.87 4.59
C ASP A 371 -7.34 -22.69 4.52
N ILE A 372 -6.05 -22.91 4.21
CA ILE A 372 -5.08 -21.84 3.99
C ILE A 372 -5.49 -20.93 2.83
N GLN A 373 -5.99 -21.48 1.74
CA GLN A 373 -6.44 -20.69 0.59
C GLN A 373 -7.70 -19.88 0.87
N ARG A 374 -8.56 -20.33 1.77
CA ARG A 374 -9.75 -19.57 2.18
C ARG A 374 -9.45 -18.42 3.14
N LEU A 375 -8.35 -18.50 3.90
CA LEU A 375 -7.90 -17.41 4.77
C LEU A 375 -7.06 -16.35 4.05
N SER A 376 -6.47 -16.65 2.88
CA SER A 376 -5.65 -15.74 2.09
C SER A 376 -6.48 -14.93 1.07
#